data_0d18c07602574e0f4ce9359b6573fa23
#
_entry.id   0d18c07602574e0f4ce9359b6573fa23
#
_cell.length_a   1.000
_cell.length_b   1.000
_cell.length_c   1.000
_cell.angle_alpha   90.00
_cell.angle_beta   90.00
_cell.angle_gamma   90.00
#
_symmetry.space_group_name_H-M   'P 1'
#
loop_
_entity.id
_entity.type
_entity.pdbx_description
1 polymer ?
#
loop_
_entity_poly.entity_id
_entity_poly.type
_entity_poly.pdbx_seq_one_letter_code
_entity_poly.pdbx_strand_id
1 'polypeptide(L)'
;MDVFDKIEKQENIEIAPVQVEQEEEEAEDEIFQVVEQDPEYPGGVEALYKFIQQNLKYPQLAKENNITGRVFVQFVVEKDGSVSNVKAARDIGGGCGAEAVRVIKAMPKWTPGKQRGKAVRAAYTLPVNFVLQ
;
A
#
# COMPACT_ATOMS: atom_id res chain seq x y z
N MET A 1 -35.45 -13.15 -35.71
CA MET A 1 -34.87 -14.03 -35.15
C MET A 1 -33.44 -14.18 -35.50
N ASP A 2 -33.15 -14.11 -36.66
CA ASP A 2 -31.83 -14.32 -37.12
C ASP A 2 -30.83 -13.26 -36.72
N VAL A 3 -31.28 -12.03 -36.55
CA VAL A 3 -30.42 -10.94 -36.09
C VAL A 3 -29.90 -11.23 -34.67
N PHE A 4 -30.76 -11.75 -33.83
CA PHE A 4 -30.41 -12.08 -32.46
C PHE A 4 -29.36 -13.20 -32.41
N ASP A 5 -29.58 -14.24 -33.21
CA ASP A 5 -28.62 -15.34 -33.25
C ASP A 5 -27.26 -14.89 -33.76
N LYS A 6 -27.24 -14.01 -34.76
CA LYS A 6 -25.98 -13.48 -35.30
C LYS A 6 -25.22 -12.68 -34.25
N ILE A 7 -25.94 -11.88 -33.50
CA ILE A 7 -25.32 -11.08 -32.45
C ILE A 7 -24.69 -11.98 -31.37
N GLU A 8 -25.42 -13.01 -30.93
CA GLU A 8 -24.89 -13.92 -29.96
C GLU A 8 -23.62 -14.62 -30.42
N LYS A 9 -23.60 -15.07 -31.67
CA LYS A 9 -22.44 -15.76 -32.22
C LYS A 9 -21.26 -14.83 -32.31
N GLN A 10 -21.45 -13.59 -32.71
CA GLN A 10 -20.37 -12.61 -32.79
C GLN A 10 -19.84 -12.27 -31.41
N GLU A 11 -20.70 -12.08 -30.44
CA GLU A 11 -20.31 -11.78 -29.08
C GLU A 11 -19.49 -12.92 -28.47
N ASN A 12 -19.92 -14.14 -28.67
CA ASN A 12 -19.21 -15.29 -28.12
C ASN A 12 -17.82 -15.48 -28.70
N ILE A 13 -17.65 -15.15 -29.98
CA ILE A 13 -16.38 -15.33 -30.65
C ILE A 13 -15.41 -14.21 -30.38
N GLU A 14 -15.89 -12.96 -30.42
CA GLU A 14 -15.03 -11.78 -30.33
C GLU A 14 -14.76 -11.28 -28.93
N ILE A 15 -15.76 -11.35 -28.06
CA ILE A 15 -15.70 -10.74 -26.75
C ILE A 15 -15.02 -11.59 -25.71
N ALA A 16 -15.21 -12.91 -25.76
CA ALA A 16 -14.68 -13.79 -24.72
C ALA A 16 -13.15 -13.68 -24.53
N PRO A 17 -12.32 -13.69 -25.59
CA PRO A 17 -10.89 -13.52 -25.38
C PRO A 17 -10.51 -12.17 -24.80
N VAL A 18 -11.21 -11.11 -25.23
CA VAL A 18 -10.95 -9.76 -24.72
C VAL A 18 -11.30 -9.67 -23.25
N GLN A 19 -12.40 -10.28 -22.83
CA GLN A 19 -12.81 -10.28 -21.43
C GLN A 19 -11.78 -10.96 -20.55
N VAL A 20 -11.22 -12.08 -20.98
CA VAL A 20 -10.21 -12.79 -20.22
C VAL A 20 -8.96 -11.94 -20.02
N GLU A 21 -8.52 -11.25 -21.06
CA GLU A 21 -7.38 -10.35 -20.95
C GLU A 21 -7.64 -9.22 -19.99
N GLN A 22 -8.84 -8.62 -20.04
CA GLN A 22 -9.21 -7.52 -19.14
C GLN A 22 -9.27 -7.99 -17.69
N GLU A 23 -9.82 -9.17 -17.45
CA GLU A 23 -9.88 -9.71 -16.10
C GLU A 23 -8.50 -9.95 -15.53
N GLU A 24 -7.57 -10.45 -16.31
CA GLU A 24 -6.19 -10.66 -15.88
C GLU A 24 -5.50 -9.33 -15.57
N GLU A 25 -5.70 -8.32 -16.41
CA GLU A 25 -5.13 -6.99 -16.18
C GLU A 25 -5.70 -6.34 -14.92
N GLU A 26 -7.00 -6.43 -14.73
CA GLU A 26 -7.65 -5.90 -13.53
C GLU A 26 -7.15 -6.60 -12.28
N ALA A 27 -6.99 -7.91 -12.33
CA ALA A 27 -6.47 -8.66 -11.19
C ALA A 27 -5.03 -8.29 -10.87
N GLU A 28 -4.21 -8.01 -11.89
CA GLU A 28 -2.83 -7.59 -11.68
C GLU A 28 -2.72 -6.21 -11.04
N ASP A 29 -3.67 -5.33 -11.32
CA ASP A 29 -3.66 -3.97 -10.78
C ASP A 29 -4.41 -3.85 -9.47
N GLU A 30 -5.12 -4.88 -9.07
CA GLU A 30 -5.89 -4.88 -7.85
C GLU A 30 -5.01 -4.67 -6.62
N ILE A 31 -5.47 -3.82 -5.70
CA ILE A 31 -4.82 -3.63 -4.41
C ILE A 31 -5.56 -4.48 -3.39
N PHE A 32 -4.86 -5.45 -2.83
CA PHE A 32 -5.43 -6.38 -1.86
C PHE A 32 -5.38 -5.78 -0.46
N GLN A 33 -6.50 -5.80 0.23
CA GLN A 33 -6.56 -5.39 1.64
C GLN A 33 -6.14 -6.51 2.57
N VAL A 34 -6.38 -7.74 2.15
CA VAL A 34 -6.00 -8.96 2.90
C VAL A 34 -5.33 -9.91 1.92
N VAL A 35 -4.20 -10.44 2.32
CA VAL A 35 -3.42 -11.37 1.49
C VAL A 35 -3.03 -12.59 2.31
N GLU A 36 -2.71 -13.69 1.62
CA GLU A 36 -2.29 -14.91 2.29
C GLU A 36 -0.94 -14.75 2.99
N GLN A 37 -0.02 -14.01 2.37
CA GLN A 37 1.27 -13.70 2.97
C GLN A 37 1.43 -12.19 2.98
N ASP A 38 1.56 -11.62 4.17
CA ASP A 38 1.69 -10.18 4.33
C ASP A 38 3.02 -9.65 3.81
N PRO A 39 3.04 -8.39 3.32
CA PRO A 39 4.32 -7.75 3.03
C PRO A 39 5.21 -7.71 4.26
N GLU A 40 6.51 -7.81 4.06
CA GLU A 40 7.49 -7.75 5.15
C GLU A 40 8.58 -6.74 4.86
N TYR A 41 8.92 -5.95 5.87
CA TYR A 41 10.09 -5.08 5.82
C TYR A 41 11.36 -5.93 5.90
N PRO A 42 12.43 -5.59 5.15
CA PRO A 42 13.68 -6.35 5.21
C PRO A 42 14.23 -6.40 6.63
N GLY A 43 14.40 -7.61 7.15
CA GLY A 43 14.84 -7.80 8.53
C GLY A 43 13.71 -7.88 9.53
N GLY A 44 12.46 -7.75 9.10
CA GLY A 44 11.29 -7.94 9.95
C GLY A 44 10.88 -6.69 10.73
N VAL A 45 9.97 -6.88 11.66
CA VAL A 45 9.34 -5.77 12.40
C VAL A 45 10.34 -4.99 13.23
N GLU A 46 11.32 -5.66 13.82
CA GLU A 46 12.35 -4.97 14.61
C GLU A 46 13.16 -4.02 13.74
N ALA A 47 13.56 -4.45 12.56
CA ALA A 47 14.30 -3.61 11.63
C ALA A 47 13.45 -2.43 11.14
N LEU A 48 12.16 -2.66 10.96
CA LEU A 48 11.21 -1.62 10.57
C LEU A 48 11.17 -0.51 11.62
N TYR A 49 10.97 -0.86 12.88
CA TYR A 49 10.89 0.15 13.94
C TYR A 49 12.24 0.85 14.16
N LYS A 50 13.33 0.13 14.00
CA LYS A 50 14.65 0.72 14.08
C LYS A 50 14.86 1.77 12.99
N PHE A 51 14.44 1.46 11.77
CA PHE A 51 14.51 2.41 10.66
C PHE A 51 13.72 3.68 10.98
N ILE A 52 12.50 3.51 11.48
CA ILE A 52 11.65 4.65 11.84
C ILE A 52 12.32 5.49 12.92
N GLN A 53 12.81 4.88 13.99
CA GLN A 53 13.48 5.61 15.06
C GLN A 53 14.71 6.38 14.58
N GLN A 54 15.48 5.79 13.68
CA GLN A 54 16.70 6.41 13.18
C GLN A 54 16.43 7.57 12.23
N ASN A 55 15.31 7.54 11.52
CA ASN A 55 15.02 8.50 10.45
C ASN A 55 13.93 9.51 10.80
N LEU A 56 13.14 9.23 11.82
CA LEU A 56 12.03 10.11 12.19
C LEU A 56 12.57 11.33 12.93
N LYS A 57 12.17 12.50 12.45
CA LYS A 57 12.52 13.77 13.11
C LYS A 57 11.25 14.40 13.67
N TYR A 58 11.26 14.67 14.95
CA TYR A 58 10.10 15.27 15.58
C TYR A 58 9.94 16.70 15.04
N PRO A 59 8.79 17.05 14.45
CA PRO A 59 8.61 18.40 13.93
C PRO A 59 8.68 19.45 15.03
N GLN A 60 9.32 20.56 14.76
CA GLN A 60 9.50 21.64 15.73
C GLN A 60 8.17 22.16 16.26
N LEU A 61 7.21 22.35 15.36
CA LEU A 61 5.89 22.85 15.73
C LEU A 61 5.19 21.89 16.70
N ALA A 62 5.33 20.59 16.45
CA ALA A 62 4.75 19.59 17.32
C ALA A 62 5.41 19.59 18.69
N LYS A 63 6.72 19.76 18.76
CA LYS A 63 7.43 19.87 20.02
C LYS A 63 6.96 21.07 20.83
N GLU A 64 6.85 22.20 20.16
CA GLU A 64 6.43 23.44 20.82
C GLU A 64 5.03 23.39 21.39
N ASN A 65 4.17 22.60 20.77
CA ASN A 65 2.78 22.48 21.18
C ASN A 65 2.49 21.17 21.92
N ASN A 66 3.53 20.42 22.30
CA ASN A 66 3.38 19.16 23.03
C ASN A 66 2.47 18.16 22.34
N ILE A 67 2.54 18.10 21.01
CA ILE A 67 1.71 17.18 20.23
C ILE A 67 2.35 15.80 20.25
N THR A 68 1.62 14.82 20.76
CA THR A 68 2.04 13.43 20.84
C THR A 68 0.92 12.53 20.35
N GLY A 69 1.24 11.32 20.00
CA GLY A 69 0.25 10.34 19.58
C GLY A 69 0.71 9.50 18.40
N ARG A 70 -0.23 8.82 17.80
CA ARG A 70 0.03 7.94 16.66
C ARG A 70 -0.51 8.53 15.38
N VAL A 71 0.35 8.52 14.37
CA VAL A 71 -0.06 8.80 13.00
C VAL A 71 -0.19 7.45 12.31
N PHE A 72 -1.33 7.21 11.66
CA PHE A 72 -1.55 5.99 10.88
C PHE A 72 -1.29 6.31 9.43
N VAL A 73 -0.26 5.66 8.87
CA VAL A 73 0.12 5.86 7.47
C VAL A 73 -0.32 4.65 6.66
N GLN A 74 -1.10 4.90 5.62
CA GLN A 74 -1.50 3.88 4.66
C GLN A 74 -0.64 3.99 3.43
N PHE A 75 -0.24 2.85 2.90
CA PHE A 75 0.52 2.81 1.66
C PHE A 75 0.32 1.46 0.99
N VAL A 76 0.77 1.36 -0.24
CA VAL A 76 0.73 0.11 -1.00
C VAL A 76 2.15 -0.40 -1.14
N VAL A 77 2.35 -1.68 -0.81
CA VAL A 77 3.58 -2.38 -1.16
C VAL A 77 3.35 -2.99 -2.53
N GLU A 78 4.08 -2.50 -3.52
CA GLU A 78 3.94 -2.93 -4.90
C GLU A 78 4.52 -4.32 -5.11
N LYS A 79 4.25 -4.91 -6.28
CA LYS A 79 4.77 -6.24 -6.62
C LYS A 79 6.29 -6.32 -6.57
N ASP A 80 6.97 -5.21 -6.83
CA ASP A 80 8.44 -5.15 -6.76
C ASP A 80 8.95 -4.78 -5.37
N GLY A 81 8.06 -4.59 -4.40
CA GLY A 81 8.41 -4.24 -3.04
C GLY A 81 8.48 -2.74 -2.75
N SER A 82 8.40 -1.90 -3.77
CA SER A 82 8.41 -0.45 -3.55
C SER A 82 7.12 0.00 -2.89
N VAL A 83 7.18 1.12 -2.16
CA VAL A 83 5.98 1.69 -1.54
C VAL A 83 5.42 2.79 -2.42
N SER A 84 4.09 2.86 -2.48
CA SER A 84 3.38 3.86 -3.27
C SER A 84 2.11 4.29 -2.54
N ASN A 85 1.44 5.31 -3.07
CA ASN A 85 0.17 5.82 -2.52
C ASN A 85 0.26 6.08 -1.02
N VAL A 86 1.38 6.65 -0.58
CA VAL A 86 1.65 6.90 0.85
C VAL A 86 0.84 8.10 1.33
N LYS A 87 0.05 7.90 2.37
CA LYS A 87 -0.76 8.99 2.94
C LYS A 87 -0.97 8.78 4.43
N ALA A 88 -1.10 9.89 5.15
CA ALA A 88 -1.47 9.85 6.55
C ALA A 88 -2.99 9.69 6.63
N ALA A 89 -3.45 8.49 6.93
CA ALA A 89 -4.87 8.21 7.07
C ALA A 89 -5.44 8.86 8.34
N ARG A 90 -4.59 8.96 9.37
CA ARG A 90 -4.94 9.64 10.61
C ARG A 90 -3.73 10.43 11.08
N ASP A 91 -3.90 11.74 11.23
CA ASP A 91 -2.86 12.68 11.60
C ASP A 91 -3.18 13.30 12.96
N ILE A 92 -2.13 13.72 13.66
CA ILE A 92 -2.27 14.39 14.95
C ILE A 92 -1.89 15.86 14.87
N GLY A 93 -1.53 16.35 13.68
CA GLY A 93 -1.17 17.74 13.46
C GLY A 93 0.28 18.06 13.75
N GLY A 94 0.62 19.34 13.71
CA GLY A 94 1.97 19.81 14.00
C GLY A 94 3.04 19.37 13.01
N GLY A 95 2.65 18.86 11.85
CA GLY A 95 3.59 18.36 10.85
C GLY A 95 3.93 16.88 11.03
N CYS A 96 3.35 16.19 12.03
CA CYS A 96 3.65 14.79 12.29
C CYS A 96 3.24 13.88 11.15
N GLY A 97 2.06 14.11 10.55
CA GLY A 97 1.61 13.31 9.42
C GLY A 97 2.56 13.42 8.23
N ALA A 98 2.97 14.62 7.88
CA ALA A 98 3.90 14.83 6.78
C ALA A 98 5.26 14.17 7.05
N GLU A 99 5.72 14.24 8.28
CA GLU A 99 7.00 13.63 8.64
C GLU A 99 6.92 12.10 8.57
N ALA A 100 5.83 11.51 9.07
CA ALA A 100 5.63 10.07 8.98
C ALA A 100 5.60 9.60 7.52
N VAL A 101 4.90 10.32 6.66
CA VAL A 101 4.85 10.03 5.22
C VAL A 101 6.25 10.10 4.62
N ARG A 102 7.03 11.12 4.97
CA ARG A 102 8.39 11.28 4.47
C ARG A 102 9.25 10.07 4.80
N VAL A 103 9.19 9.60 6.05
CA VAL A 103 9.99 8.45 6.49
C VAL A 103 9.61 7.20 5.72
N ILE A 104 8.32 6.96 5.54
CA ILE A 104 7.87 5.76 4.83
C ILE A 104 8.27 5.80 3.36
N LYS A 105 8.21 6.96 2.72
CA LYS A 105 8.68 7.10 1.34
C LYS A 105 10.18 6.83 1.19
N ALA A 106 10.94 6.99 2.25
CA ALA A 106 12.39 6.76 2.22
C ALA A 106 12.79 5.31 2.50
N MET A 107 11.84 4.44 2.77
CA MET A 107 12.13 3.04 3.07
C MET A 107 12.69 2.28 1.89
N PRO A 108 13.55 1.27 2.17
CA PRO A 108 13.99 0.35 1.12
C PRO A 108 12.84 -0.53 0.66
N LYS A 109 13.07 -1.31 -0.36
CA LYS A 109 12.03 -2.21 -0.87
C LYS A 109 11.67 -3.27 0.16
N TRP A 110 10.38 -3.52 0.26
CA TRP A 110 9.80 -4.57 1.08
C TRP A 110 9.76 -5.87 0.31
N THR A 111 9.61 -6.99 1.02
CA THR A 111 9.18 -8.23 0.41
C THR A 111 7.68 -8.07 0.15
N PRO A 112 7.23 -8.21 -1.10
CA PRO A 112 5.81 -7.97 -1.41
C PRO A 112 4.90 -9.02 -0.80
N GLY A 113 3.66 -8.64 -0.57
CA GLY A 113 2.62 -9.58 -0.19
C GLY A 113 2.37 -10.58 -1.30
N LYS A 114 1.87 -11.76 -0.95
CA LYS A 114 1.63 -12.81 -1.92
C LYS A 114 0.23 -13.38 -1.79
N GLN A 115 -0.34 -13.71 -2.92
CA GLN A 115 -1.61 -14.37 -3.05
C GLN A 115 -1.42 -15.52 -4.02
N ARG A 116 -1.71 -16.75 -3.58
CA ARG A 116 -1.50 -17.96 -4.37
C ARG A 116 -0.07 -18.05 -4.92
N GLY A 117 0.89 -17.71 -4.08
CA GLY A 117 2.31 -17.78 -4.44
C GLY A 117 2.83 -16.69 -5.34
N LYS A 118 1.98 -15.74 -5.75
CA LYS A 118 2.36 -14.65 -6.64
C LYS A 118 2.40 -13.33 -5.89
N ALA A 119 3.39 -12.50 -6.20
CA ALA A 119 3.47 -11.17 -5.64
C ALA A 119 2.28 -10.33 -6.10
N VAL A 120 1.66 -9.62 -5.18
CA VAL A 120 0.51 -8.75 -5.47
C VAL A 120 0.72 -7.39 -4.83
N ARG A 121 -0.07 -6.41 -5.27
CA ARG A 121 -0.13 -5.10 -4.65
C ARG A 121 -0.94 -5.24 -3.37
N ALA A 122 -0.36 -4.91 -2.24
CA ALA A 122 -1.04 -5.07 -0.96
C ALA A 122 -1.05 -3.76 -0.19
N ALA A 123 -2.21 -3.40 0.35
CA ALA A 123 -2.34 -2.24 1.23
C ALA A 123 -1.78 -2.58 2.61
N TYR A 124 -1.14 -1.61 3.21
CA TYR A 124 -0.56 -1.75 4.54
C TYR A 124 -0.81 -0.48 5.33
N THR A 125 -1.13 -0.63 6.60
CA THR A 125 -1.30 0.50 7.51
C THR A 125 -0.30 0.37 8.64
N LEU A 126 0.49 1.41 8.85
CA LEU A 126 1.56 1.40 9.83
C LEU A 126 1.36 2.53 10.82
N PRO A 127 1.30 2.24 12.13
CA PRO A 127 1.27 3.29 13.14
C PRO A 127 2.67 3.82 13.38
N VAL A 128 2.81 5.14 13.40
CA VAL A 128 4.06 5.82 13.73
C VAL A 128 3.83 6.61 15.00
N ASN A 129 4.57 6.25 16.06
CA ASN A 129 4.40 6.87 17.37
C ASN A 129 5.26 8.12 17.50
N PHE A 130 4.63 9.22 17.92
CA PHE A 130 5.32 10.46 18.27
C PHE A 130 5.24 10.64 19.77
N VAL A 131 6.38 10.48 20.43
CA VAL A 131 6.48 10.54 21.88
C VAL A 131 7.56 11.55 22.24
N LEU A 132 7.24 12.49 23.10
CA LEU A 132 8.20 13.46 23.61
C LEU A 132 8.92 12.86 24.82
N GLN A 133 10.24 13.07 24.87
CA GLN A 133 11.07 12.60 25.96
C GLN A 133 11.55 13.74 26.84
#